data_623cb70eac29607aac24fa9590ffc9d1
#
_entry.id   623cb70eac29607aac24fa9590ffc9d1
#
_cell.length_a   1.000
_cell.length_b   1.000
_cell.length_c   1.000
_cell.angle_alpha   90.00
_cell.angle_beta   90.00
_cell.angle_gamma   90.00
#
_symmetry.space_group_name_H-M   'P 1'
#
loop_
_entity.id
_entity.type
_entity.pdbx_description
1 polymer ?
#
loop_
_entity_poly.entity_id
_entity_poly.type
_entity_poly.pdbx_seq_one_letter_code
_entity_poly.pdbx_strand_id
1 'polypeptide(L)'
;DALFEDSSAWQAEYLIAGRVTRIDADFCYTYNPWEQVTKISGAAAMDVDWQVYSRLDRTVVYRESTQGRGERAEGSTSGETDVLLDAFAQSTRNLLADQKFHDLLAGDAQSPAASAQSASRSTGAAVATLTRSKLFSGPIGKNVGSLRQSVVTILVPGGHGSGFFIDETGDVLTNAHVVEGAQQLRIVLAGGMEATGQVVASDRRRDVALVKVALGHTGGLPLQRALPDVGAEIYAMGTPLDPSLSATLSKGIVSAIREKGGQRYIQSDVNVMQGSSGGPLLDASGNVVGLTVSGLTEGDVSLGVNYFIPIDDALAALGIQVAAAPS
;
A
#
# COMPACT_ATOMS: atom_id res chain seq x y z
N ASP A 1 1.16 -3.42 -28.26
CA ASP A 1 1.55 -4.10 -27.00
C ASP A 1 2.72 -3.42 -26.28
N ALA A 2 3.11 -2.19 -26.67
CA ALA A 2 4.25 -1.47 -26.07
C ALA A 2 3.85 -0.38 -25.05
N LEU A 3 2.59 -0.36 -24.59
CA LEU A 3 2.11 0.70 -23.66
C LEU A 3 2.61 0.53 -22.22
N PHE A 4 3.27 -0.58 -21.88
CA PHE A 4 3.74 -0.87 -20.52
C PHE A 4 5.24 -1.26 -20.43
N GLU A 5 5.98 -1.20 -21.53
CA GLU A 5 7.43 -1.47 -21.55
C GLU A 5 8.30 -0.26 -21.15
N ASP A 6 7.69 0.92 -20.94
CA ASP A 6 8.44 2.10 -20.60
C ASP A 6 8.70 2.16 -19.10
N SER A 7 9.96 1.97 -18.72
CA SER A 7 10.44 2.11 -17.33
C SER A 7 10.17 3.51 -16.73
N SER A 8 9.72 4.47 -17.54
CA SER A 8 9.31 5.80 -17.13
C SER A 8 7.97 5.82 -16.37
N ALA A 9 7.08 4.82 -16.57
CA ALA A 9 5.83 4.72 -15.83
C ALA A 9 6.06 4.59 -14.30
N TRP A 10 7.24 4.12 -13.89
CA TRP A 10 7.65 4.04 -12.50
C TRP A 10 8.10 5.38 -11.91
N GLN A 11 8.29 6.39 -12.74
CA GLN A 11 8.66 7.75 -12.33
C GLN A 11 7.45 8.70 -12.30
N ALA A 12 6.25 8.22 -12.62
CA ALA A 12 5.05 9.05 -12.58
C ALA A 12 4.83 9.60 -11.16
N GLU A 13 4.83 10.92 -11.06
CA GLU A 13 4.58 11.64 -9.80
C GLU A 13 3.11 11.52 -9.38
N TYR A 14 2.22 11.43 -10.35
CA TYR A 14 0.78 11.38 -10.16
C TYR A 14 0.17 10.09 -10.71
N LEU A 15 -0.79 9.55 -9.97
CA LEU A 15 -1.69 8.50 -10.44
C LEU A 15 -3.08 9.10 -10.61
N ILE A 16 -3.69 8.87 -11.78
CA ILE A 16 -5.03 9.37 -12.09
C ILE A 16 -5.98 8.17 -12.12
N ALA A 17 -7.04 8.23 -11.32
CA ALA A 17 -8.10 7.24 -11.32
C ALA A 17 -9.44 7.89 -11.63
N GLY A 18 -10.23 7.26 -12.51
CA GLY A 18 -11.60 7.65 -12.81
C GLY A 18 -12.58 6.55 -12.38
N ARG A 19 -13.61 6.93 -11.63
CA ARG A 19 -14.71 6.05 -11.26
C ARG A 19 -15.97 6.49 -11.98
N VAL A 20 -16.52 5.65 -12.84
CA VAL A 20 -17.83 5.88 -13.44
C VAL A 20 -18.90 5.79 -12.36
N THR A 21 -19.64 6.85 -12.15
CA THR A 21 -20.67 6.96 -11.10
C THR A 21 -22.08 6.86 -11.66
N ARG A 22 -22.26 7.22 -12.93
CA ARG A 22 -23.54 7.15 -13.61
C ARG A 22 -23.34 6.89 -15.10
N ILE A 23 -24.20 6.05 -15.66
CA ILE A 23 -24.36 5.88 -17.10
C ILE A 23 -25.86 6.02 -17.40
N ASP A 24 -26.18 6.86 -18.36
CA ASP A 24 -27.52 7.08 -18.86
C ASP A 24 -27.46 6.86 -20.38
N ALA A 25 -28.07 5.79 -20.88
CA ALA A 25 -27.89 5.38 -22.27
C ALA A 25 -29.22 4.95 -22.91
N ASP A 26 -29.40 5.35 -24.14
CA ASP A 26 -30.54 4.99 -24.98
C ASP A 26 -30.03 4.42 -26.30
N PHE A 27 -30.34 3.14 -26.56
CA PHE A 27 -29.87 2.42 -27.72
C PHE A 27 -31.02 1.89 -28.56
N CYS A 28 -30.92 2.07 -29.89
CA CYS A 28 -31.77 1.49 -30.89
C CYS A 28 -31.09 0.31 -31.60
N TYR A 29 -31.77 -0.81 -31.65
CA TYR A 29 -31.32 -2.04 -32.30
C TYR A 29 -32.07 -2.25 -33.59
N THR A 30 -31.37 -2.23 -34.73
CA THR A 30 -31.95 -2.47 -36.05
C THR A 30 -31.38 -3.72 -36.65
N TYR A 31 -32.21 -4.77 -36.79
CA TYR A 31 -31.80 -6.01 -37.43
C TYR A 31 -31.88 -5.89 -38.94
N ASN A 32 -30.79 -6.21 -39.63
CA ASN A 32 -30.77 -6.32 -41.09
C ASN A 32 -30.86 -7.80 -41.50
N PRO A 33 -31.96 -8.29 -42.02
CA PRO A 33 -32.15 -9.68 -42.38
C PRO A 33 -31.30 -10.12 -43.58
N TRP A 34 -30.81 -9.20 -44.38
CA TRP A 34 -29.98 -9.51 -45.56
C TRP A 34 -28.52 -9.73 -45.17
N GLU A 35 -28.04 -8.97 -44.19
CA GLU A 35 -26.69 -9.06 -43.64
C GLU A 35 -26.62 -10.00 -42.44
N GLN A 36 -27.76 -10.43 -41.89
CA GLN A 36 -27.90 -11.21 -40.66
C GLN A 36 -27.17 -10.60 -39.47
N VAL A 37 -27.15 -9.28 -39.41
CA VAL A 37 -26.51 -8.54 -38.32
C VAL A 37 -27.48 -7.55 -37.70
N THR A 38 -27.30 -7.28 -36.39
CA THR A 38 -27.95 -6.18 -35.67
C THR A 38 -27.02 -5.00 -35.68
N LYS A 39 -27.50 -3.85 -36.18
CA LYS A 39 -26.80 -2.56 -36.08
C LYS A 39 -27.37 -1.80 -34.89
N ILE A 40 -26.51 -1.20 -34.11
CA ILE A 40 -26.85 -0.50 -32.87
C ILE A 40 -26.45 0.97 -33.04
N SER A 41 -27.43 1.86 -32.89
CA SER A 41 -27.24 3.29 -32.84
C SER A 41 -27.75 3.82 -31.50
N GLY A 42 -27.37 5.04 -31.10
CA GLY A 42 -27.87 5.60 -29.85
C GLY A 42 -26.98 6.67 -29.27
N ALA A 43 -27.26 7.03 -28.03
CA ALA A 43 -26.53 8.03 -27.28
C ALA A 43 -26.32 7.55 -25.84
N ALA A 44 -25.23 7.99 -25.22
CA ALA A 44 -24.99 7.81 -23.79
C ALA A 44 -24.41 9.07 -23.16
N ALA A 45 -24.76 9.31 -21.91
CA ALA A 45 -24.10 10.24 -21.02
C ALA A 45 -23.45 9.48 -19.88
N MET A 46 -22.26 9.91 -19.47
CA MET A 46 -21.47 9.25 -18.44
C MET A 46 -20.91 10.29 -17.48
N ASP A 47 -21.13 10.08 -16.17
CA ASP A 47 -20.51 10.87 -15.11
C ASP A 47 -19.34 10.10 -14.55
N VAL A 48 -18.18 10.77 -14.46
CA VAL A 48 -16.93 10.17 -13.96
C VAL A 48 -16.34 11.05 -12.87
N ASP A 49 -16.14 10.46 -11.70
CA ASP A 49 -15.41 11.07 -10.59
C ASP A 49 -13.92 10.76 -10.75
N TRP A 50 -13.13 11.79 -10.88
CA TRP A 50 -11.68 11.71 -11.04
C TRP A 50 -10.97 12.01 -9.72
N GLN A 51 -9.90 11.29 -9.48
CA GLN A 51 -8.98 11.53 -8.38
C GLN A 51 -7.56 11.49 -8.90
N VAL A 52 -6.75 12.46 -8.48
CA VAL A 52 -5.31 12.46 -8.72
C VAL A 52 -4.62 12.26 -7.39
N TYR A 53 -3.86 11.20 -7.32
CA TYR A 53 -3.06 10.85 -6.15
C TYR A 53 -1.60 11.23 -6.40
N SER A 54 -1.04 12.10 -5.55
CA SER A 54 0.38 12.41 -5.55
C SER A 54 1.13 11.29 -4.84
N ARG A 55 2.07 10.66 -5.54
CA ARG A 55 2.94 9.64 -4.96
C ARG A 55 4.00 10.26 -4.04
N LEU A 56 4.33 11.53 -4.25
CA LEU A 56 5.27 12.28 -3.43
C LEU A 56 4.62 12.61 -2.08
N ASP A 57 3.42 13.20 -2.12
CA ASP A 57 2.68 13.60 -0.92
C ASP A 57 1.87 12.45 -0.32
N ARG A 58 1.71 11.34 -1.06
CA ARG A 58 0.89 10.17 -0.70
C ARG A 58 -0.53 10.54 -0.31
N THR A 59 -1.12 11.48 -1.03
CA THR A 59 -2.49 11.94 -0.79
C THR A 59 -3.20 12.25 -2.10
N VAL A 60 -4.54 12.26 -2.06
CA VAL A 60 -5.33 12.74 -3.18
C VAL A 60 -5.26 14.26 -3.21
N VAL A 61 -4.57 14.79 -4.20
CA VAL A 61 -4.29 16.23 -4.36
C VAL A 61 -5.32 16.96 -5.22
N TYR A 62 -6.13 16.21 -5.98
CA TYR A 62 -7.16 16.78 -6.84
C TYR A 62 -8.35 15.84 -6.95
N ARG A 63 -9.56 16.42 -6.98
CA ARG A 63 -10.82 15.72 -7.24
C ARG A 63 -11.69 16.57 -8.11
N GLU A 64 -12.28 15.97 -9.13
CA GLU A 64 -13.22 16.62 -10.02
C GLU A 64 -14.20 15.59 -10.57
N SER A 65 -15.41 16.04 -10.88
CA SER A 65 -16.42 15.23 -11.56
C SER A 65 -16.68 15.81 -12.94
N THR A 66 -16.53 15.01 -13.97
CA THR A 66 -16.80 15.43 -15.33
C THR A 66 -17.87 14.58 -15.96
N GLN A 67 -18.61 15.18 -16.88
CA GLN A 67 -19.60 14.48 -17.68
C GLN A 67 -19.12 14.38 -19.12
N GLY A 68 -19.34 13.22 -19.74
CA GLY A 68 -19.09 13.02 -21.16
C GLY A 68 -20.34 12.49 -21.87
N ARG A 69 -20.42 12.73 -23.18
CA ARG A 69 -21.48 12.25 -24.05
C ARG A 69 -20.91 11.58 -25.28
N GLY A 70 -21.52 10.48 -25.68
CA GLY A 70 -21.26 9.79 -26.93
C GLY A 70 -22.56 9.65 -27.69
N GLU A 71 -22.50 9.76 -29.01
CA GLU A 71 -23.67 9.60 -29.90
C GLU A 71 -23.24 8.98 -31.22
N ARG A 72 -24.03 8.03 -31.68
CA ARG A 72 -23.91 7.39 -33.00
C ARG A 72 -25.26 7.34 -33.68
N ALA A 73 -25.44 8.17 -34.70
CA ALA A 73 -26.66 8.19 -35.53
C ALA A 73 -26.70 7.00 -36.50
N GLU A 74 -25.54 6.61 -37.03
CA GLU A 74 -25.42 5.44 -37.90
C GLU A 74 -25.11 4.20 -37.08
N GLY A 75 -25.95 3.17 -37.21
CA GLY A 75 -25.79 1.93 -36.47
C GLY A 75 -24.56 1.14 -36.90
N SER A 76 -23.79 0.63 -35.94
CA SER A 76 -22.69 -0.32 -36.13
C SER A 76 -22.92 -1.58 -35.30
N THR A 77 -22.18 -2.65 -35.58
CA THR A 77 -22.22 -3.89 -34.78
C THR A 77 -21.60 -3.72 -33.38
N SER A 78 -20.78 -2.69 -33.19
CA SER A 78 -20.14 -2.30 -31.92
C SER A 78 -20.73 -1.04 -31.32
N GLY A 79 -21.92 -0.60 -31.79
CA GLY A 79 -22.50 0.70 -31.46
C GLY A 79 -22.60 1.02 -29.98
N GLU A 80 -22.97 0.06 -29.14
CA GLU A 80 -22.98 0.25 -27.68
C GLU A 80 -21.60 0.62 -27.13
N THR A 81 -20.60 -0.21 -27.48
CA THR A 81 -19.23 0.01 -27.03
C THR A 81 -18.66 1.32 -27.55
N ASP A 82 -18.91 1.64 -28.83
CA ASP A 82 -18.43 2.87 -29.46
C ASP A 82 -19.02 4.10 -28.77
N VAL A 83 -20.32 4.12 -28.50
CA VAL A 83 -21.01 5.23 -27.81
C VAL A 83 -20.52 5.40 -26.38
N LEU A 84 -20.32 4.31 -25.64
CA LEU A 84 -19.81 4.36 -24.26
C LEU A 84 -18.35 4.84 -24.22
N LEU A 85 -17.51 4.37 -25.15
CA LEU A 85 -16.13 4.84 -25.27
C LEU A 85 -16.04 6.30 -25.64
N ASP A 86 -16.90 6.78 -26.56
CA ASP A 86 -16.97 8.20 -26.92
C ASP A 86 -17.41 9.07 -25.73
N ALA A 87 -18.37 8.59 -24.92
CA ALA A 87 -18.79 9.27 -23.69
C ALA A 87 -17.65 9.35 -22.66
N PHE A 88 -16.95 8.25 -22.44
CA PHE A 88 -15.78 8.23 -21.54
C PHE A 88 -14.66 9.13 -22.05
N ALA A 89 -14.35 9.08 -23.34
CA ALA A 89 -13.32 9.92 -23.95
C ALA A 89 -13.69 11.42 -23.86
N GLN A 90 -14.97 11.79 -23.97
CA GLN A 90 -15.41 13.16 -23.75
C GLN A 90 -15.26 13.60 -22.29
N SER A 91 -15.62 12.74 -21.33
CA SER A 91 -15.39 13.00 -19.90
C SER A 91 -13.91 13.22 -19.59
N THR A 92 -13.01 12.40 -20.18
CA THR A 92 -11.56 12.55 -20.06
C THR A 92 -11.07 13.87 -20.67
N ARG A 93 -11.57 14.26 -21.85
CA ARG A 93 -11.23 15.56 -22.46
C ARG A 93 -11.65 16.72 -21.57
N ASN A 94 -12.80 16.62 -20.90
CA ASN A 94 -13.27 17.65 -19.99
C ASN A 94 -12.38 17.75 -18.73
N LEU A 95 -11.87 16.62 -18.21
CA LEU A 95 -10.84 16.64 -17.17
C LEU A 95 -9.56 17.34 -17.64
N LEU A 96 -9.07 16.98 -18.83
CA LEU A 96 -7.84 17.57 -19.40
C LEU A 96 -7.99 19.07 -19.71
N ALA A 97 -9.22 19.57 -19.90
CA ALA A 97 -9.52 20.98 -20.10
C ALA A 97 -9.69 21.77 -18.78
N ASP A 98 -9.73 21.09 -17.65
CA ASP A 98 -9.85 21.76 -16.36
C ASP A 98 -8.54 22.46 -15.99
N GLN A 99 -8.63 23.78 -15.71
CA GLN A 99 -7.47 24.62 -15.44
C GLN A 99 -6.73 24.18 -14.18
N LYS A 100 -7.42 23.76 -13.13
CA LYS A 100 -6.80 23.32 -11.87
C LYS A 100 -6.05 22.02 -12.05
N PHE A 101 -6.58 21.12 -12.89
CA PHE A 101 -5.90 19.89 -13.26
C PHE A 101 -4.62 20.19 -14.05
N HIS A 102 -4.71 21.14 -15.00
CA HIS A 102 -3.55 21.58 -15.77
C HIS A 102 -2.48 22.23 -14.88
N ASP A 103 -2.89 23.15 -13.98
CA ASP A 103 -1.98 23.84 -13.05
C ASP A 103 -1.29 22.84 -12.10
N LEU A 104 -2.01 21.81 -11.66
CA LEU A 104 -1.44 20.72 -10.87
C LEU A 104 -0.32 20.00 -11.61
N LEU A 105 -0.55 19.64 -12.89
CA LEU A 105 0.45 18.93 -13.70
C LEU A 105 1.62 19.83 -14.12
N ALA A 106 1.39 21.13 -14.31
CA ALA A 106 2.42 22.11 -14.64
C ALA A 106 3.35 22.43 -13.44
N GLY A 107 3.01 21.98 -12.24
CA GLY A 107 3.76 22.31 -11.02
C GLY A 107 3.53 23.74 -10.51
N ASP A 108 2.58 24.49 -11.11
CA ASP A 108 2.23 25.86 -10.73
C ASP A 108 1.16 25.91 -9.62
N ALA A 109 0.61 24.77 -9.24
CA ALA A 109 -0.31 24.69 -8.13
C ALA A 109 0.45 24.93 -6.82
N GLN A 110 0.35 26.17 -6.31
CA GLN A 110 0.48 26.37 -4.87
C GLN A 110 -0.52 25.42 -4.24
N SER A 111 -0.04 24.34 -3.65
CA SER A 111 -0.87 23.48 -2.80
C SER A 111 -1.72 24.38 -1.94
N PRO A 112 -3.06 24.31 -1.99
CA PRO A 112 -3.85 24.94 -0.97
C PRO A 112 -3.31 24.34 0.33
N ALA A 113 -2.57 25.15 1.06
CA ALA A 113 -2.17 24.81 2.41
C ALA A 113 -3.47 24.44 3.13
N ALA A 114 -3.79 23.15 3.10
CA ALA A 114 -4.69 22.60 4.06
C ALA A 114 -4.13 23.10 5.37
N SER A 115 -4.92 23.89 6.08
CA SER A 115 -4.76 24.14 7.50
C SER A 115 -4.89 22.80 8.23
N ALA A 116 -3.99 21.88 7.92
CA ALA A 116 -3.58 20.85 8.82
C ALA A 116 -2.80 21.62 9.89
N GLN A 117 -3.44 21.77 11.03
CA GLN A 117 -2.76 22.09 12.26
C GLN A 117 -1.44 21.33 12.23
N SER A 118 -0.37 22.09 12.10
CA SER A 118 0.99 21.64 12.31
C SER A 118 0.99 20.95 13.67
N ALA A 119 0.91 19.62 13.66
CA ALA A 119 1.49 18.87 14.75
C ALA A 119 2.96 19.28 14.71
N SER A 120 3.29 20.20 15.62
CA SER A 120 4.61 20.72 15.84
C SER A 120 5.58 19.56 15.79
N ARG A 121 6.59 19.66 14.91
CA ARG A 121 7.83 18.93 15.10
C ARG A 121 8.32 19.27 16.51
N SER A 122 8.03 18.43 17.47
CA SER A 122 8.76 18.39 18.71
C SER A 122 10.14 17.84 18.37
N THR A 123 11.07 18.72 18.09
CA THR A 123 12.48 18.39 18.08
C THR A 123 12.83 17.84 19.46
N GLY A 124 13.12 16.53 19.52
CA GLY A 124 14.02 16.03 20.54
C GLY A 124 13.52 15.12 21.65
N ALA A 125 12.26 14.68 21.68
CA ALA A 125 11.88 13.57 22.56
C ALA A 125 11.75 12.28 21.75
N ALA A 126 12.41 11.20 22.15
CA ALA A 126 12.19 9.87 21.58
C ALA A 126 10.73 9.48 21.77
N VAL A 127 10.06 9.04 20.72
CA VAL A 127 8.66 8.56 20.76
C VAL A 127 8.56 7.31 21.63
N ALA A 128 9.57 6.45 21.58
CA ALA A 128 9.72 5.28 22.45
C ALA A 128 11.20 4.92 22.61
N THR A 129 11.54 4.30 23.74
CA THR A 129 12.87 3.72 23.97
C THR A 129 12.69 2.22 24.14
N LEU A 130 13.20 1.44 23.19
CA LEU A 130 13.17 -0.02 23.24
C LEU A 130 14.38 -0.54 24.00
N THR A 131 14.16 -1.54 24.84
CA THR A 131 15.27 -2.36 25.38
C THR A 131 15.70 -3.34 24.31
N ARG A 132 17.00 -3.44 24.03
CA ARG A 132 17.54 -4.36 23.04
C ARG A 132 17.25 -5.80 23.45
N SER A 133 16.41 -6.49 22.71
CA SER A 133 16.17 -7.93 22.88
C SER A 133 17.36 -8.75 22.41
N LYS A 134 17.62 -9.88 23.06
CA LYS A 134 18.63 -10.85 22.62
C LYS A 134 18.20 -11.43 21.27
N LEU A 135 19.12 -11.38 20.29
CA LEU A 135 18.86 -11.96 18.97
C LEU A 135 18.67 -13.48 19.07
N PHE A 136 17.75 -13.99 18.26
CA PHE A 136 17.58 -15.42 18.06
C PHE A 136 18.84 -16.00 17.41
N SER A 137 19.13 -17.25 17.71
CA SER A 137 20.23 -18.00 17.13
C SER A 137 19.75 -19.35 16.59
N GLY A 138 20.48 -19.88 15.60
CA GLY A 138 20.12 -21.13 14.94
C GLY A 138 19.02 -20.97 13.89
N PRO A 139 18.55 -22.06 13.28
CA PRO A 139 17.59 -21.98 12.18
C PRO A 139 16.22 -21.49 12.63
N ILE A 140 15.55 -20.69 11.80
CA ILE A 140 14.25 -20.07 12.06
C ILE A 140 13.20 -21.06 12.56
N GLY A 141 13.23 -22.31 12.09
CA GLY A 141 12.28 -23.36 12.52
C GLY A 141 12.20 -23.58 14.03
N LYS A 142 13.27 -23.28 14.78
CA LYS A 142 13.24 -23.34 16.25
C LYS A 142 12.48 -22.19 16.88
N ASN A 143 12.32 -21.08 16.19
CA ASN A 143 11.76 -19.83 16.70
C ASN A 143 10.35 -19.56 16.15
N VAL A 144 9.82 -20.37 15.22
CA VAL A 144 8.53 -20.14 14.54
C VAL A 144 7.36 -19.96 15.52
N GLY A 145 7.36 -20.68 16.64
CA GLY A 145 6.34 -20.54 17.67
C GLY A 145 6.27 -19.11 18.24
N SER A 146 7.41 -18.56 18.62
CA SER A 146 7.52 -17.19 19.13
C SER A 146 7.21 -16.15 18.03
N LEU A 147 7.68 -16.39 16.80
CA LEU A 147 7.39 -15.53 15.66
C LEU A 147 5.88 -15.39 15.42
N ARG A 148 5.16 -16.52 15.39
CA ARG A 148 3.70 -16.53 15.19
C ARG A 148 2.93 -15.81 16.28
N GLN A 149 3.39 -15.87 17.53
CA GLN A 149 2.74 -15.19 18.65
C GLN A 149 2.95 -13.66 18.60
N SER A 150 4.01 -13.22 17.96
CA SER A 150 4.37 -11.81 17.91
C SER A 150 3.90 -11.10 16.63
N VAL A 151 3.39 -11.83 15.63
CA VAL A 151 2.81 -11.25 14.40
C VAL A 151 1.30 -11.15 14.55
N VAL A 152 0.76 -10.01 14.15
CA VAL A 152 -0.66 -9.66 14.28
C VAL A 152 -1.28 -9.30 12.94
N THR A 153 -2.59 -9.49 12.84
CA THR A 153 -3.42 -8.95 11.75
C THR A 153 -4.07 -7.66 12.21
N ILE A 154 -3.97 -6.62 11.40
CA ILE A 154 -4.58 -5.31 11.65
C ILE A 154 -5.79 -5.19 10.74
N LEU A 155 -7.00 -5.17 11.33
CA LEU A 155 -8.23 -5.02 10.59
C LEU A 155 -8.59 -3.54 10.43
N VAL A 156 -8.89 -3.16 9.19
CA VAL A 156 -9.29 -1.80 8.81
C VAL A 156 -10.56 -1.83 7.95
N PRO A 157 -11.32 -0.73 7.83
CA PRO A 157 -12.45 -0.68 6.92
C PRO A 157 -12.04 -1.01 5.48
N GLY A 158 -12.62 -2.08 4.93
CA GLY A 158 -12.36 -2.49 3.54
C GLY A 158 -11.14 -3.39 3.32
N GLY A 159 -10.44 -3.84 4.40
CA GLY A 159 -9.29 -4.73 4.24
C GLY A 159 -8.57 -5.07 5.54
N HIS A 160 -7.36 -5.53 5.38
CA HIS A 160 -6.47 -5.82 6.50
C HIS A 160 -5.01 -5.65 6.10
N GLY A 161 -4.15 -5.54 7.09
CA GLY A 161 -2.69 -5.60 6.96
C GLY A 161 -2.09 -6.42 8.08
N SER A 162 -0.78 -6.43 8.16
CA SER A 162 -0.01 -7.13 9.18
C SER A 162 0.74 -6.15 10.07
N GLY A 163 1.16 -6.61 11.22
CA GLY A 163 2.06 -5.92 12.13
C GLY A 163 2.80 -6.92 13.01
N PHE A 164 3.76 -6.45 13.78
CA PHE A 164 4.47 -7.30 14.73
C PHE A 164 4.90 -6.52 15.97
N PHE A 165 4.88 -7.19 17.11
CA PHE A 165 5.38 -6.62 18.36
C PHE A 165 6.90 -6.46 18.33
N ILE A 166 7.37 -5.28 18.73
CA ILE A 166 8.81 -4.94 18.80
C ILE A 166 9.32 -4.91 20.24
N ASP A 167 8.43 -5.00 21.21
CA ASP A 167 8.76 -5.06 22.64
C ASP A 167 7.73 -5.87 23.46
N GLU A 168 7.95 -5.95 24.77
CA GLU A 168 7.06 -6.61 25.72
C GLU A 168 5.95 -5.67 26.26
N THR A 169 5.96 -4.40 25.87
CA THR A 169 5.01 -3.39 26.38
C THR A 169 3.80 -3.19 25.47
N GLY A 170 3.76 -3.88 24.32
CA GLY A 170 2.64 -3.84 23.39
C GLY A 170 2.84 -2.87 22.23
N ASP A 171 4.07 -2.50 21.90
CA ASP A 171 4.38 -1.68 20.75
C ASP A 171 4.44 -2.56 19.48
N VAL A 172 3.56 -2.26 18.52
CA VAL A 172 3.43 -2.96 17.23
C VAL A 172 3.90 -2.05 16.11
N LEU A 173 4.82 -2.54 15.29
CA LEU A 173 5.26 -1.88 14.06
C LEU A 173 4.43 -2.35 12.88
N THR A 174 4.05 -1.42 11.99
CA THR A 174 3.31 -1.68 10.75
C THR A 174 3.57 -0.58 9.72
N ASN A 175 2.94 -0.63 8.55
CA ASN A 175 3.00 0.47 7.59
C ASN A 175 2.03 1.60 7.92
N ALA A 176 2.38 2.83 7.53
CA ALA A 176 1.52 4.00 7.68
C ALA A 176 0.23 3.86 6.85
N HIS A 177 0.31 3.32 5.62
CA HIS A 177 -0.85 3.12 4.76
C HIS A 177 -1.85 2.08 5.32
N VAL A 178 -1.40 1.11 6.12
CA VAL A 178 -2.28 0.12 6.76
C VAL A 178 -3.18 0.78 7.81
N VAL A 179 -2.68 1.79 8.52
CA VAL A 179 -3.41 2.46 9.62
C VAL A 179 -3.96 3.83 9.23
N GLU A 180 -3.92 4.17 7.94
CA GLU A 180 -4.28 5.50 7.46
C GLU A 180 -5.74 5.87 7.82
N GLY A 181 -5.90 7.06 8.43
CA GLY A 181 -7.21 7.59 8.83
C GLY A 181 -7.83 6.95 10.08
N ALA A 182 -7.19 5.93 10.66
CA ALA A 182 -7.67 5.28 11.89
C ALA A 182 -6.88 5.76 13.11
N GLN A 183 -7.58 6.15 14.16
CA GLN A 183 -6.98 6.40 15.47
C GLN A 183 -7.00 5.15 16.35
N GLN A 184 -8.04 4.34 16.21
CA GLN A 184 -8.19 3.04 16.89
C GLN A 184 -8.33 1.93 15.85
N LEU A 185 -7.70 0.82 16.13
CA LEU A 185 -7.60 -0.34 15.25
C LEU A 185 -8.04 -1.61 15.97
N ARG A 186 -8.63 -2.54 15.23
CA ARG A 186 -8.83 -3.91 15.68
C ARG A 186 -7.60 -4.74 15.34
N ILE A 187 -6.96 -5.28 16.35
CA ILE A 187 -5.77 -6.11 16.25
C ILE A 187 -6.15 -7.55 16.56
N VAL A 188 -5.93 -8.46 15.62
CA VAL A 188 -6.14 -9.89 15.82
C VAL A 188 -4.79 -10.54 16.11
N LEU A 189 -4.67 -11.12 17.28
CA LEU A 189 -3.49 -11.82 17.76
C LEU A 189 -3.48 -13.29 17.33
N ALA A 190 -2.34 -13.93 17.50
CA ALA A 190 -2.24 -15.37 17.36
C ALA A 190 -3.32 -16.08 18.21
N GLY A 191 -4.02 -17.05 17.60
CA GLY A 191 -5.14 -17.72 18.25
C GLY A 191 -6.49 -17.01 18.13
N GLY A 192 -6.57 -15.88 17.42
CA GLY A 192 -7.84 -15.20 17.09
C GLY A 192 -8.37 -14.27 18.18
N MET A 193 -7.62 -14.03 19.25
CA MET A 193 -7.98 -13.04 20.27
C MET A 193 -7.88 -11.63 19.67
N GLU A 194 -8.89 -10.79 19.90
CA GLU A 194 -8.93 -9.42 19.45
C GLU A 194 -8.53 -8.45 20.56
N ALA A 195 -7.80 -7.41 20.17
CA ALA A 195 -7.42 -6.30 21.04
C ALA A 195 -7.62 -4.97 20.30
N THR A 196 -7.66 -3.88 21.06
CA THR A 196 -7.67 -2.52 20.51
C THR A 196 -6.25 -1.97 20.44
N GLY A 197 -5.87 -1.47 19.28
CA GLY A 197 -4.62 -0.72 19.06
C GLY A 197 -4.89 0.76 18.88
N GLN A 198 -3.98 1.60 19.34
CA GLN A 198 -3.97 3.05 19.13
C GLN A 198 -2.73 3.46 18.34
N VAL A 199 -2.91 4.22 17.26
CA VAL A 199 -1.77 4.79 16.50
C VAL A 199 -1.11 5.87 17.34
N VAL A 200 0.17 5.67 17.69
CA VAL A 200 0.95 6.60 18.54
C VAL A 200 1.98 7.41 17.75
N ALA A 201 2.44 6.87 16.62
CA ALA A 201 3.32 7.59 15.70
C ALA A 201 3.14 7.05 14.28
N SER A 202 3.34 7.92 13.28
CA SER A 202 3.29 7.54 11.88
C SER A 202 4.17 8.46 11.05
N ASP A 203 4.96 7.87 10.16
CA ASP A 203 5.71 8.59 9.12
C ASP A 203 5.23 8.11 7.74
N ARG A 204 4.43 8.95 7.07
CA ARG A 204 3.89 8.65 5.74
C ARG A 204 4.98 8.61 4.67
N ARG A 205 6.04 9.41 4.81
CA ARG A 205 7.11 9.48 3.85
C ARG A 205 7.89 8.16 3.79
N ARG A 206 8.17 7.57 4.98
CA ARG A 206 8.84 6.28 5.07
C ARG A 206 7.88 5.11 4.99
N ASP A 207 6.58 5.36 5.16
CA ASP A 207 5.51 4.38 5.22
C ASP A 207 5.62 3.42 6.42
N VAL A 208 5.81 3.99 7.61
CA VAL A 208 5.89 3.25 8.87
C VAL A 208 4.98 3.86 9.93
N ALA A 209 4.42 3.04 10.80
CA ALA A 209 3.60 3.46 11.93
C ALA A 209 3.86 2.59 13.16
N LEU A 210 3.70 3.21 14.33
CA LEU A 210 3.75 2.57 15.64
C LEU A 210 2.35 2.55 16.23
N VAL A 211 1.89 1.37 16.63
CA VAL A 211 0.59 1.14 17.23
C VAL A 211 0.80 0.60 18.64
N LYS A 212 0.19 1.24 19.64
CA LYS A 212 0.16 0.76 21.03
C LYS A 212 -1.03 -0.15 21.23
N VAL A 213 -0.78 -1.36 21.68
CA VAL A 213 -1.81 -2.35 22.04
C VAL A 213 -1.77 -2.55 23.55
N ALA A 214 -2.89 -2.36 24.21
CA ALA A 214 -3.01 -2.52 25.67
C ALA A 214 -3.10 -4.00 26.05
N LEU A 215 -1.98 -4.70 25.99
CA LEU A 215 -1.87 -6.11 26.39
C LEU A 215 -0.72 -6.27 27.39
N GLY A 216 -0.94 -7.03 28.45
CA GLY A 216 0.14 -7.47 29.33
C GLY A 216 1.00 -8.52 28.62
N HIS A 217 2.32 -8.37 28.70
CA HIS A 217 3.34 -9.31 28.22
C HIS A 217 3.11 -9.90 26.83
N THR A 218 3.46 -9.13 25.81
CA THR A 218 3.62 -9.62 24.45
C THR A 218 5.10 -9.87 24.21
N GLY A 219 5.47 -10.99 23.58
CA GLY A 219 6.86 -11.23 23.19
C GLY A 219 7.24 -10.34 22.00
N GLY A 220 8.10 -9.34 22.20
CA GLY A 220 8.66 -8.53 21.10
C GLY A 220 9.66 -9.33 20.26
N LEU A 221 9.64 -9.14 18.95
CA LEU A 221 10.62 -9.76 18.05
C LEU A 221 12.00 -9.08 18.17
N PRO A 222 13.09 -9.85 18.18
CA PRO A 222 14.42 -9.28 18.16
C PRO A 222 14.69 -8.54 16.84
N LEU A 223 15.28 -7.33 16.95
CA LEU A 223 15.54 -6.47 15.81
C LEU A 223 17.03 -6.52 15.41
N GLN A 224 17.33 -7.06 14.23
CA GLN A 224 18.66 -7.07 13.61
C GLN A 224 18.81 -5.83 12.73
N ARG A 225 19.48 -4.80 13.25
CA ARG A 225 19.58 -3.48 12.59
C ARG A 225 20.57 -3.43 11.43
N ALA A 226 21.51 -4.40 11.37
CA ALA A 226 22.40 -4.49 10.22
C ALA A 226 21.63 -4.96 8.99
N LEU A 227 21.93 -4.37 7.83
CA LEU A 227 21.38 -4.84 6.56
C LEU A 227 21.86 -6.26 6.28
N PRO A 228 20.98 -7.13 5.76
CA PRO A 228 21.39 -8.46 5.33
C PRO A 228 22.21 -8.37 4.04
N ASP A 229 23.12 -9.31 3.86
CA ASP A 229 23.91 -9.43 2.64
C ASP A 229 23.06 -9.89 1.45
N VAL A 230 23.42 -9.47 0.23
CA VAL A 230 22.82 -9.99 -1.00
C VAL A 230 23.09 -11.48 -1.11
N GLY A 231 22.04 -12.27 -1.41
CA GLY A 231 22.07 -13.73 -1.41
C GLY A 231 21.76 -14.35 -0.04
N ALA A 232 21.66 -13.57 1.04
CA ALA A 232 21.26 -14.08 2.34
C ALA A 232 19.81 -14.62 2.30
N GLU A 233 19.59 -15.74 2.98
CA GLU A 233 18.28 -16.34 3.17
C GLU A 233 17.43 -15.47 4.08
N ILE A 234 16.22 -15.18 3.65
CA ILE A 234 15.26 -14.37 4.40
C ILE A 234 13.84 -14.95 4.32
N TYR A 235 13.01 -14.51 5.24
CA TYR A 235 11.64 -14.95 5.37
C TYR A 235 10.73 -13.74 5.58
N ALA A 236 9.52 -13.77 5.00
CA ALA A 236 8.45 -12.83 5.32
C ALA A 236 7.34 -13.53 6.08
N MET A 237 6.77 -12.87 7.07
CA MET A 237 5.62 -13.37 7.81
C MET A 237 4.51 -12.31 7.83
N GLY A 238 3.27 -12.74 7.57
CA GLY A 238 2.13 -11.83 7.55
C GLY A 238 0.80 -12.56 7.37
N THR A 239 -0.24 -11.80 7.03
CA THR A 239 -1.61 -12.30 6.79
C THR A 239 -1.98 -12.05 5.33
N PRO A 240 -1.56 -12.92 4.39
CA PRO A 240 -1.85 -12.74 2.98
C PRO A 240 -3.33 -13.02 2.67
N LEU A 241 -3.94 -12.21 1.80
CA LEU A 241 -5.26 -12.38 1.20
C LEU A 241 -6.45 -12.42 2.15
N ASP A 242 -6.42 -13.26 3.19
CA ASP A 242 -7.53 -13.51 4.12
C ASP A 242 -7.03 -13.55 5.58
N PRO A 243 -7.75 -12.93 6.53
CA PRO A 243 -7.38 -12.96 7.96
C PRO A 243 -7.19 -14.36 8.56
N SER A 244 -7.84 -15.39 7.99
CA SER A 244 -7.66 -16.78 8.43
C SER A 244 -6.28 -17.35 8.10
N LEU A 245 -5.54 -16.72 7.16
CA LEU A 245 -4.18 -17.09 6.77
C LEU A 245 -3.11 -16.35 7.61
N SER A 246 -3.47 -15.90 8.81
CA SER A 246 -2.57 -15.18 9.71
C SER A 246 -1.26 -15.94 9.98
N ALA A 247 -0.17 -15.18 10.17
CA ALA A 247 1.16 -15.70 10.43
C ALA A 247 1.68 -16.73 9.38
N THR A 248 1.31 -16.52 8.11
CA THR A 248 1.89 -17.27 6.99
C THR A 248 3.35 -16.90 6.80
N LEU A 249 4.22 -17.91 6.72
CA LEU A 249 5.67 -17.76 6.52
C LEU A 249 6.04 -18.13 5.07
N SER A 250 6.70 -17.23 4.37
CA SER A 250 7.30 -17.46 3.05
C SER A 250 8.82 -17.29 3.11
N LYS A 251 9.55 -17.91 2.16
CA LYS A 251 11.01 -17.95 2.10
C LYS A 251 11.49 -17.38 0.77
N GLY A 252 12.61 -16.68 0.79
CA GLY A 252 13.34 -16.18 -0.36
C GLY A 252 14.76 -15.78 -0.02
N ILE A 253 15.39 -14.97 -0.88
CA ILE A 253 16.72 -14.41 -0.67
C ILE A 253 16.71 -12.89 -0.84
N VAL A 254 17.71 -12.22 -0.29
CA VAL A 254 17.98 -10.82 -0.61
C VAL A 254 18.51 -10.73 -2.03
N SER A 255 17.74 -10.11 -2.93
CA SER A 255 18.15 -9.94 -4.33
C SER A 255 19.06 -8.73 -4.52
N ALA A 256 18.81 -7.64 -3.78
CA ALA A 256 19.62 -6.42 -3.83
C ALA A 256 19.26 -5.47 -2.65
N ILE A 257 20.18 -4.52 -2.39
CA ILE A 257 19.82 -3.31 -1.63
C ILE A 257 19.65 -2.18 -2.64
N ARG A 258 18.51 -1.50 -2.59
CA ARG A 258 18.16 -0.43 -3.53
C ARG A 258 18.02 0.90 -2.80
N GLU A 259 18.38 1.97 -3.51
CA GLU A 259 18.10 3.33 -3.08
C GLU A 259 17.12 3.97 -4.06
N LYS A 260 16.01 4.51 -3.56
CA LYS A 260 14.97 5.16 -4.35
C LYS A 260 14.44 6.37 -3.58
N GLY A 261 14.51 7.55 -4.20
CA GLY A 261 14.06 8.80 -3.55
C GLY A 261 14.84 9.11 -2.25
N GLY A 262 16.13 8.77 -2.17
CA GLY A 262 16.96 8.94 -0.97
C GLY A 262 16.58 7.99 0.19
N GLN A 263 15.85 6.91 -0.10
CA GLN A 263 15.44 5.89 0.86
C GLN A 263 15.95 4.53 0.45
N ARG A 264 16.46 3.77 1.42
CA ARG A 264 16.96 2.40 1.19
C ARG A 264 15.81 1.39 1.27
N TYR A 265 15.91 0.35 0.44
CA TYR A 265 15.00 -0.79 0.42
C TYR A 265 15.79 -2.09 0.26
N ILE A 266 15.35 -3.13 0.96
CA ILE A 266 15.76 -4.51 0.70
C ILE A 266 14.86 -5.02 -0.41
N GLN A 267 15.43 -5.45 -1.53
CA GLN A 267 14.72 -6.14 -2.60
C GLN A 267 14.87 -7.64 -2.43
N SER A 268 13.79 -8.39 -2.61
CA SER A 268 13.78 -9.84 -2.46
C SER A 268 12.76 -10.51 -3.40
N ASP A 269 12.96 -11.79 -3.66
CA ASP A 269 12.03 -12.70 -4.32
C ASP A 269 11.08 -13.41 -3.35
N VAL A 270 11.21 -13.17 -2.04
CA VAL A 270 10.30 -13.76 -1.04
C VAL A 270 8.86 -13.39 -1.36
N ASN A 271 7.99 -14.40 -1.47
CA ASN A 271 6.60 -14.17 -1.87
C ASN A 271 5.82 -13.40 -0.79
N VAL A 272 5.28 -12.25 -1.15
CA VAL A 272 4.35 -11.44 -0.34
C VAL A 272 3.14 -11.04 -1.18
N MET A 273 1.99 -11.00 -0.54
CA MET A 273 0.70 -10.70 -1.18
C MET A 273 0.00 -9.59 -0.40
N GLN A 274 -1.10 -9.09 -0.98
CA GLN A 274 -1.97 -8.12 -0.29
C GLN A 274 -2.35 -8.65 1.11
N GLY A 275 -2.29 -7.78 2.13
CA GLY A 275 -2.47 -8.14 3.52
C GLY A 275 -1.16 -8.47 4.26
N SER A 276 -0.06 -8.78 3.55
CA SER A 276 1.26 -8.97 4.17
C SER A 276 1.94 -7.64 4.53
N SER A 277 1.47 -6.50 4.02
CA SER A 277 2.00 -5.17 4.33
C SER A 277 2.04 -4.92 5.83
N GLY A 278 3.16 -4.42 6.33
CA GLY A 278 3.42 -4.20 7.75
C GLY A 278 3.95 -5.43 8.50
N GLY A 279 4.00 -6.60 7.87
CA GLY A 279 4.61 -7.79 8.45
C GLY A 279 6.14 -7.75 8.49
N PRO A 280 6.79 -8.55 9.35
CA PRO A 280 8.25 -8.57 9.46
C PRO A 280 8.91 -9.29 8.29
N LEU A 281 10.06 -8.76 7.84
CA LEU A 281 11.07 -9.48 7.09
C LEU A 281 12.11 -9.99 8.09
N LEU A 282 12.41 -11.29 8.03
CA LEU A 282 13.21 -12.01 9.03
C LEU A 282 14.48 -12.59 8.41
N ASP A 283 15.57 -12.60 9.16
CA ASP A 283 16.77 -13.35 8.79
C ASP A 283 16.59 -14.87 8.97
N ALA A 284 17.60 -15.66 8.64
CA ALA A 284 17.59 -17.12 8.78
C ALA A 284 17.39 -17.63 10.22
N SER A 285 17.55 -16.78 11.22
CA SER A 285 17.31 -17.09 12.63
C SER A 285 15.96 -16.59 13.15
N GLY A 286 15.26 -15.76 12.38
CA GLY A 286 13.98 -15.17 12.77
C GLY A 286 14.11 -13.78 13.42
N ASN A 287 15.26 -13.10 13.31
CA ASN A 287 15.38 -11.72 13.73
C ASN A 287 14.86 -10.79 12.65
N VAL A 288 14.20 -9.71 13.05
CA VAL A 288 13.61 -8.75 12.10
C VAL A 288 14.72 -7.90 11.47
N VAL A 289 14.85 -7.96 10.16
CA VAL A 289 15.75 -7.11 9.35
C VAL A 289 15.01 -6.03 8.59
N GLY A 290 13.69 -6.15 8.45
CA GLY A 290 12.87 -5.17 7.70
C GLY A 290 11.38 -5.33 7.91
N LEU A 291 10.64 -4.45 7.24
CA LEU A 291 9.18 -4.35 7.23
C LEU A 291 8.68 -4.48 5.80
N THR A 292 7.69 -5.35 5.57
CA THR A 292 7.06 -5.54 4.26
C THR A 292 6.31 -4.27 3.83
N VAL A 293 6.55 -3.78 2.61
CA VAL A 293 5.83 -2.62 2.06
C VAL A 293 4.89 -3.04 0.94
N SER A 294 5.45 -3.61 -0.12
CA SER A 294 4.69 -3.98 -1.31
C SER A 294 5.49 -4.93 -2.20
N GLY A 295 4.79 -5.72 -3.00
CA GLY A 295 5.34 -6.45 -4.13
C GLY A 295 4.95 -5.79 -5.44
N LEU A 296 5.73 -6.06 -6.49
CA LEU A 296 5.30 -5.84 -7.86
C LEU A 296 4.32 -6.95 -8.24
N THR A 297 3.11 -6.57 -8.63
CA THR A 297 2.09 -7.50 -9.11
C THR A 297 1.62 -7.10 -10.49
N GLU A 298 1.29 -8.07 -11.30
CA GLU A 298 0.52 -7.89 -12.53
C GLU A 298 -0.85 -8.52 -12.31
N GLY A 299 -1.87 -7.67 -12.09
CA GLY A 299 -3.13 -8.13 -11.52
C GLY A 299 -2.91 -8.72 -10.11
N ASP A 300 -3.37 -9.95 -9.90
CA ASP A 300 -3.21 -10.67 -8.61
C ASP A 300 -1.92 -11.52 -8.55
N VAL A 301 -1.07 -11.47 -9.58
CA VAL A 301 0.15 -12.29 -9.69
C VAL A 301 1.36 -11.48 -9.22
N SER A 302 2.09 -12.01 -8.22
CA SER A 302 3.37 -11.45 -7.80
C SER A 302 4.44 -11.69 -8.89
N LEU A 303 5.15 -10.63 -9.28
CA LEU A 303 6.26 -10.71 -10.24
C LEU A 303 7.58 -11.13 -9.58
N GLY A 304 7.57 -11.55 -8.31
CA GLY A 304 8.79 -11.98 -7.60
C GLY A 304 9.76 -10.84 -7.28
N VAL A 305 9.32 -9.59 -7.34
CA VAL A 305 10.12 -8.42 -6.96
C VAL A 305 9.39 -7.69 -5.85
N ASN A 306 9.87 -7.87 -4.62
CA ASN A 306 9.25 -7.31 -3.44
C ASN A 306 10.22 -6.38 -2.71
N TYR A 307 9.67 -5.33 -2.08
CA TYR A 307 10.44 -4.31 -1.39
C TYR A 307 10.09 -4.26 0.10
N PHE A 308 11.14 -4.06 0.89
CA PHE A 308 11.04 -4.02 2.34
C PHE A 308 11.81 -2.83 2.88
N ILE A 309 11.25 -2.16 3.89
CA ILE A 309 11.93 -1.08 4.61
C ILE A 309 12.93 -1.71 5.57
N PRO A 310 14.24 -1.38 5.54
CA PRO A 310 15.17 -1.80 6.57
C PRO A 310 14.67 -1.42 7.96
N ILE A 311 14.80 -2.32 8.93
CA ILE A 311 14.26 -2.09 10.27
C ILE A 311 14.87 -0.85 10.95
N ASP A 312 16.15 -0.60 10.74
CA ASP A 312 16.85 0.55 11.28
C ASP A 312 16.27 1.88 10.74
N ASP A 313 15.94 1.92 9.45
CA ASP A 313 15.32 3.07 8.81
C ASP A 313 13.88 3.28 9.32
N ALA A 314 13.13 2.20 9.58
CA ALA A 314 11.78 2.29 10.15
C ALA A 314 11.80 2.88 11.56
N LEU A 315 12.70 2.41 12.42
CA LEU A 315 12.87 2.93 13.77
C LEU A 315 13.31 4.41 13.77
N ALA A 316 14.27 4.75 12.91
CA ALA A 316 14.77 6.12 12.78
C ALA A 316 13.66 7.09 12.33
N ALA A 317 12.82 6.70 11.36
CA ALA A 317 11.72 7.53 10.87
C ALA A 317 10.67 7.82 11.96
N LEU A 318 10.43 6.87 12.86
CA LEU A 318 9.51 7.03 13.98
C LEU A 318 10.15 7.68 15.24
N GLY A 319 11.45 8.00 15.19
CA GLY A 319 12.16 8.53 16.37
C GLY A 319 12.29 7.52 17.52
N ILE A 320 12.25 6.21 17.19
CA ILE A 320 12.39 5.15 18.18
C ILE A 320 13.87 4.92 18.46
N GLN A 321 14.26 5.01 19.72
CA GLN A 321 15.62 4.73 20.16
C GLN A 321 15.73 3.30 20.73
N VAL A 322 16.80 2.61 20.40
CA VAL A 322 17.10 1.29 20.96
C VAL A 322 18.24 1.47 21.97
N ALA A 323 17.93 1.29 23.24
CA ALA A 323 18.94 1.35 24.31
C ALA A 323 20.02 0.28 24.09
N ALA A 324 21.26 0.61 24.47
CA ALA A 324 22.32 -0.40 24.54
C ALA A 324 21.89 -1.50 25.52
N ALA A 325 22.24 -2.77 25.21
CA ALA A 325 22.01 -3.85 26.16
C ALA A 325 22.71 -3.51 27.49
N PRO A 326 22.06 -3.71 28.65
CA PRO A 326 22.76 -3.59 29.91
C PRO A 326 23.97 -4.55 29.92
N SER A 327 25.12 -4.02 30.27
CA SER A 327 26.39 -4.73 30.35
C SER A 327 26.39 -5.84 31.41
#